data_023da9b74a44e60efff345dfa6ebe53c
#
_entry.id   023da9b74a44e60efff345dfa6ebe53c
#
_cell.length_a   1.000
_cell.length_b   1.000
_cell.length_c   1.000
_cell.angle_alpha   90.00
_cell.angle_beta   90.00
_cell.angle_gamma   90.00
#
_symmetry.space_group_name_H-M   'P 1'
#
loop_
_entity.id
_entity.type
_entity.pdbx_description
1 polymer ?
#
loop_
_entity_poly.entity_id
_entity_poly.type
_entity_poly.pdbx_seq_one_letter_code
_entity_poly.pdbx_strand_id
1 'polypeptide(L)'
;MNTNLKVSNITKIYPGCIANDNVSLEFKSGKIYALLGENGAGKSTLVKILSGVIMPDEGQIFLNNKALKLNSPIDAKKNKIGMVFQHFNLFETLSVFENLIIDSNETTENLREKIKSIMKKYNFSIDLDIPVLNLSAGQKQKVEIIRCLIRNPEVLIMDEPTSVLTEQETSELFSSLRQFSMEGILIIYITHKLKEVMSICDEVAVMRKGQLVSVSKIIDEKIETLANKMVGQNLKTVKKKISKEKPKEQLIKISNLSFRSEDPFETNLKKINFEVNRGECLGIAGISGNGQSELFQVLSGEIVSEKDSIIFNENSIGNLNPQERREYLMAFSPEDRMEQAAIPQMKIFENVALNNFKSSNFFNNGLINEKKIKEHSQKILSDFSVNTDNVELKSQFLSGGNLQKLIIGRELITSPELLICFNPTWGLDVGAINYIHETLIKINEQ
;
A
#
# COMPACT_ATOMS: atom_id res chain seq x y z
N MET A 1 -21.70 -15.47 -23.79
CA MET A 1 -20.53 -15.57 -24.73
C MET A 1 -19.39 -16.20 -23.97
N ASN A 2 -18.68 -17.17 -24.56
CA ASN A 2 -17.51 -17.77 -23.89
C ASN A 2 -16.25 -16.96 -24.26
N THR A 3 -15.98 -15.87 -23.56
CA THR A 3 -14.76 -15.09 -23.76
C THR A 3 -13.58 -15.83 -23.16
N ASN A 4 -12.53 -15.97 -23.93
CA ASN A 4 -11.26 -16.57 -23.52
C ASN A 4 -10.13 -15.58 -23.84
N LEU A 5 -9.43 -15.14 -22.79
CA LEU A 5 -8.21 -14.30 -22.91
C LEU A 5 -7.00 -15.15 -22.54
N LYS A 6 -6.04 -15.27 -23.45
CA LYS A 6 -4.81 -16.01 -23.23
C LYS A 6 -3.61 -15.13 -23.50
N VAL A 7 -2.65 -15.17 -22.61
CA VAL A 7 -1.29 -14.64 -22.80
C VAL A 7 -0.34 -15.82 -22.96
N SER A 8 0.60 -15.71 -23.89
CA SER A 8 1.55 -16.78 -24.20
C SER A 8 2.95 -16.20 -24.27
N ASN A 9 3.82 -16.67 -23.38
CA ASN A 9 5.25 -16.37 -23.31
C ASN A 9 5.55 -14.86 -23.24
N ILE A 10 4.73 -14.10 -22.52
CA ILE A 10 4.90 -12.65 -22.40
C ILE A 10 6.16 -12.33 -21.63
N THR A 11 7.06 -11.59 -22.28
CA THR A 11 8.29 -11.06 -21.68
C THR A 11 8.32 -9.55 -21.81
N LYS A 12 8.70 -8.86 -20.71
CA LYS A 12 8.92 -7.41 -20.68
C LYS A 12 10.17 -7.06 -19.91
N ILE A 13 11.09 -6.38 -20.58
CA ILE A 13 12.39 -6.00 -20.05
C ILE A 13 12.45 -4.47 -19.88
N TYR A 14 12.92 -4.03 -18.74
CA TYR A 14 13.30 -2.65 -18.46
C TYR A 14 14.79 -2.58 -18.13
N PRO A 15 15.43 -1.43 -18.24
CA PRO A 15 16.84 -1.28 -17.85
C PRO A 15 17.06 -1.78 -16.40
N GLY A 16 17.83 -2.85 -16.26
CA GLY A 16 18.16 -3.46 -14.98
C GLY A 16 17.10 -4.41 -14.37
N CYS A 17 15.96 -4.67 -15.05
CA CYS A 17 14.92 -5.53 -14.51
C CYS A 17 14.12 -6.25 -15.60
N ILE A 18 13.91 -7.56 -15.45
CA ILE A 18 12.93 -8.33 -16.25
C ILE A 18 11.60 -8.30 -15.45
N ALA A 19 10.68 -7.47 -15.90
CA ALA A 19 9.41 -7.26 -15.19
C ALA A 19 8.40 -8.39 -15.41
N ASN A 20 8.41 -8.99 -16.62
CA ASN A 20 7.70 -10.24 -16.92
C ASN A 20 8.68 -11.14 -17.67
N ASP A 21 8.76 -12.41 -17.28
CA ASP A 21 9.65 -13.40 -17.80
C ASP A 21 8.84 -14.63 -18.22
N ASN A 22 8.60 -14.78 -19.51
CA ASN A 22 7.91 -15.92 -20.12
C ASN A 22 6.55 -16.26 -19.47
N VAL A 23 5.73 -15.26 -19.19
CA VAL A 23 4.44 -15.42 -18.50
C VAL A 23 3.40 -15.98 -19.47
N SER A 24 2.78 -17.11 -19.11
CA SER A 24 1.68 -17.72 -19.88
C SER A 24 0.49 -18.00 -18.96
N LEU A 25 -0.69 -17.45 -19.29
CA LEU A 25 -1.92 -17.55 -18.53
C LEU A 25 -3.13 -17.63 -19.45
N GLU A 26 -4.17 -18.33 -19.03
CA GLU A 26 -5.44 -18.41 -19.71
C GLU A 26 -6.58 -18.08 -18.75
N PHE A 27 -7.48 -17.18 -19.18
CA PHE A 27 -8.62 -16.70 -18.42
C PHE A 27 -9.92 -16.98 -19.21
N LYS A 28 -10.97 -17.45 -18.53
CA LYS A 28 -12.26 -17.79 -19.14
C LYS A 28 -13.39 -16.98 -18.51
N SER A 29 -14.36 -16.57 -19.32
CA SER A 29 -15.52 -15.81 -18.86
C SER A 29 -16.33 -16.54 -17.78
N GLY A 30 -17.08 -15.78 -16.99
CA GLY A 30 -17.91 -16.31 -15.91
C GLY A 30 -17.13 -16.67 -14.65
N LYS A 31 -15.87 -16.21 -14.55
CA LYS A 31 -15.00 -16.39 -13.37
C LYS A 31 -14.30 -15.10 -13.01
N ILE A 32 -13.93 -15.01 -11.74
CA ILE A 32 -13.07 -13.95 -11.19
C ILE A 32 -11.70 -14.56 -10.91
N TYR A 33 -10.69 -14.09 -11.62
CA TYR A 33 -9.31 -14.52 -11.47
C TYR A 33 -8.53 -13.52 -10.60
N ALA A 34 -7.89 -14.01 -9.55
CA ALA A 34 -6.90 -13.19 -8.85
C ALA A 34 -5.55 -13.22 -9.58
N LEU A 35 -4.96 -12.06 -9.78
CA LEU A 35 -3.53 -11.92 -10.10
C LEU A 35 -2.82 -11.44 -8.84
N LEU A 36 -2.17 -12.37 -8.15
CA LEU A 36 -1.59 -12.18 -6.81
C LEU A 36 -0.07 -12.12 -6.88
N GLY A 37 0.55 -11.36 -6.01
CA GLY A 37 2.02 -11.27 -5.88
C GLY A 37 2.44 -10.05 -5.07
N GLU A 38 3.68 -10.01 -4.61
CA GLU A 38 4.25 -8.87 -3.90
C GLU A 38 4.41 -7.64 -4.82
N ASN A 39 4.73 -6.49 -4.23
CA ASN A 39 5.11 -5.31 -4.99
C ASN A 39 6.37 -5.61 -5.81
N GLY A 40 6.36 -5.23 -7.10
CA GLY A 40 7.45 -5.57 -8.01
C GLY A 40 7.40 -7.00 -8.60
N ALA A 41 6.36 -7.80 -8.32
CA ALA A 41 6.21 -9.14 -8.88
C ALA A 41 5.90 -9.18 -10.39
N GLY A 42 5.64 -8.02 -11.03
CA GLY A 42 5.34 -7.92 -12.46
C GLY A 42 3.84 -7.81 -12.80
N LYS A 43 2.95 -7.80 -11.80
CA LYS A 43 1.49 -7.72 -11.99
C LYS A 43 1.06 -6.50 -12.82
N SER A 44 1.44 -5.31 -12.36
CA SER A 44 1.05 -4.05 -13.03
C SER A 44 1.66 -3.94 -14.44
N THR A 45 2.82 -4.54 -14.69
CA THR A 45 3.41 -4.62 -16.04
C THR A 45 2.55 -5.50 -16.94
N LEU A 46 2.17 -6.69 -16.50
CA LEU A 46 1.31 -7.59 -17.26
C LEU A 46 -0.04 -6.92 -17.57
N VAL A 47 -0.63 -6.23 -16.60
CA VAL A 47 -1.90 -5.52 -16.77
C VAL A 47 -1.78 -4.35 -17.73
N LYS A 48 -0.70 -3.58 -17.68
CA LYS A 48 -0.43 -2.52 -18.67
C LYS A 48 -0.28 -3.08 -20.09
N ILE A 49 0.25 -4.29 -20.24
CA ILE A 49 0.30 -5.00 -21.52
C ILE A 49 -1.12 -5.38 -21.98
N LEU A 50 -1.93 -5.97 -21.09
CA LEU A 50 -3.31 -6.37 -21.39
C LEU A 50 -4.25 -5.19 -21.68
N SER A 51 -3.95 -4.01 -21.13
CA SER A 51 -4.69 -2.77 -21.38
C SER A 51 -4.13 -1.95 -22.55
N GLY A 52 -3.06 -2.41 -23.21
CA GLY A 52 -2.47 -1.71 -24.34
C GLY A 52 -1.68 -0.44 -23.98
N VAL A 53 -1.37 -0.23 -22.71
CA VAL A 53 -0.55 0.92 -22.25
C VAL A 53 0.91 0.74 -22.64
N ILE A 54 1.41 -0.49 -22.61
CA ILE A 54 2.75 -0.87 -23.06
C ILE A 54 2.68 -2.11 -23.92
N MET A 55 3.67 -2.29 -24.80
CA MET A 55 3.81 -3.50 -25.60
C MET A 55 4.77 -4.48 -24.92
N PRO A 56 4.52 -5.80 -25.02
CA PRO A 56 5.50 -6.79 -24.62
C PRO A 56 6.70 -6.77 -25.55
N ASP A 57 7.86 -7.20 -25.08
CA ASP A 57 9.05 -7.36 -25.94
C ASP A 57 8.99 -8.70 -26.66
N GLU A 58 8.42 -9.74 -26.00
CA GLU A 58 8.18 -11.05 -26.58
C GLU A 58 6.83 -11.61 -26.15
N GLY A 59 6.35 -12.61 -26.90
CA GLY A 59 5.09 -13.28 -26.63
C GLY A 59 3.90 -12.70 -27.37
N GLN A 60 2.71 -13.26 -27.13
CA GLN A 60 1.47 -12.92 -27.83
C GLN A 60 0.27 -12.96 -26.89
N ILE A 61 -0.73 -12.14 -27.22
CA ILE A 61 -2.03 -12.12 -26.56
C ILE A 61 -3.07 -12.70 -27.54
N PHE A 62 -3.98 -13.50 -27.04
CA PHE A 62 -5.10 -14.06 -27.82
C PHE A 62 -6.41 -13.73 -27.12
N LEU A 63 -7.40 -13.29 -27.88
CA LEU A 63 -8.78 -13.15 -27.44
C LEU A 63 -9.66 -14.04 -28.33
N ASN A 64 -10.38 -14.95 -27.69
CA ASN A 64 -11.25 -15.94 -28.38
C ASN A 64 -10.48 -16.69 -29.48
N ASN A 65 -9.26 -17.15 -29.16
CA ASN A 65 -8.31 -17.86 -30.05
C ASN A 65 -7.80 -17.05 -31.24
N LYS A 66 -8.07 -15.75 -31.32
CA LYS A 66 -7.51 -14.86 -32.34
C LYS A 66 -6.37 -14.06 -31.74
N ALA A 67 -5.23 -13.99 -32.43
CA ALA A 67 -4.11 -13.16 -32.02
C ALA A 67 -4.56 -11.71 -31.94
N LEU A 68 -4.28 -11.08 -30.80
CA LEU A 68 -4.65 -9.72 -30.47
C LEU A 68 -3.40 -8.86 -30.35
N LYS A 69 -3.33 -7.80 -31.13
CA LYS A 69 -2.25 -6.81 -31.04
C LYS A 69 -2.80 -5.55 -30.39
N LEU A 70 -2.28 -5.21 -29.22
CA LEU A 70 -2.65 -4.03 -28.45
C LEU A 70 -1.50 -3.02 -28.51
N ASN A 71 -1.62 -2.02 -29.37
CA ASN A 71 -0.61 -0.98 -29.52
C ASN A 71 -0.97 0.28 -28.72
N SER A 72 -2.22 0.37 -28.25
CA SER A 72 -2.75 1.51 -27.50
C SER A 72 -3.92 1.09 -26.60
N PRO A 73 -4.24 1.88 -25.57
CA PRO A 73 -5.46 1.67 -24.78
C PRO A 73 -6.75 1.73 -25.63
N ILE A 74 -6.72 2.44 -26.75
CA ILE A 74 -7.86 2.49 -27.68
C ILE A 74 -8.09 1.11 -28.33
N ASP A 75 -7.02 0.37 -28.62
CA ASP A 75 -7.15 -0.98 -29.18
C ASP A 75 -7.74 -1.95 -28.14
N ALA A 76 -7.33 -1.84 -26.88
CA ALA A 76 -7.92 -2.62 -25.80
C ALA A 76 -9.43 -2.32 -25.67
N LYS A 77 -9.81 -1.03 -25.67
CA LYS A 77 -11.21 -0.60 -25.61
C LYS A 77 -12.03 -1.13 -26.81
N LYS A 78 -11.51 -1.07 -28.05
CA LYS A 78 -12.16 -1.63 -29.24
C LYS A 78 -12.38 -3.13 -29.14
N ASN A 79 -11.51 -3.85 -28.46
CA ASN A 79 -11.61 -5.28 -28.19
C ASN A 79 -12.35 -5.59 -26.88
N LYS A 80 -13.11 -4.63 -26.36
CA LYS A 80 -13.95 -4.76 -25.15
C LYS A 80 -13.18 -5.16 -23.89
N ILE A 81 -11.92 -4.73 -23.78
CA ILE A 81 -11.13 -4.85 -22.56
C ILE A 81 -11.23 -3.52 -21.81
N GLY A 82 -11.88 -3.54 -20.65
CA GLY A 82 -11.97 -2.41 -19.73
C GLY A 82 -10.96 -2.55 -18.59
N MET A 83 -10.48 -1.41 -18.11
CA MET A 83 -9.59 -1.38 -16.94
C MET A 83 -10.00 -0.29 -15.98
N VAL A 84 -10.06 -0.65 -14.71
CA VAL A 84 -10.20 0.24 -13.56
C VAL A 84 -8.85 0.29 -12.88
N PHE A 85 -8.27 1.48 -12.79
CA PHE A 85 -6.93 1.72 -12.26
C PHE A 85 -6.95 1.87 -10.74
N GLN A 86 -5.79 1.69 -10.11
CA GLN A 86 -5.58 1.86 -8.67
C GLN A 86 -5.86 3.31 -8.21
N HIS A 87 -5.45 4.29 -9.01
CA HIS A 87 -5.76 5.70 -8.79
C HIS A 87 -6.90 6.14 -9.71
N PHE A 88 -7.82 6.93 -9.17
CA PHE A 88 -8.94 7.41 -9.95
C PHE A 88 -8.47 8.34 -11.07
N ASN A 89 -8.84 8.02 -12.30
CA ASN A 89 -8.57 8.83 -13.48
C ASN A 89 -9.81 9.70 -13.80
N LEU A 90 -10.25 10.48 -12.83
CA LEU A 90 -11.41 11.34 -12.90
C LEU A 90 -10.98 12.81 -12.76
N PHE A 91 -11.64 13.69 -13.51
CA PHE A 91 -11.48 15.12 -13.38
C PHE A 91 -12.36 15.61 -12.24
N GLU A 92 -11.76 16.01 -11.14
CA GLU A 92 -12.46 16.32 -9.89
C GLU A 92 -13.40 17.52 -9.99
N THR A 93 -13.07 18.50 -10.83
CA THR A 93 -13.87 19.71 -11.06
C THR A 93 -15.06 19.50 -11.97
N LEU A 94 -15.08 18.43 -12.76
CA LEU A 94 -16.18 18.07 -13.63
C LEU A 94 -17.23 17.25 -12.88
N SER A 95 -18.49 17.33 -13.34
CA SER A 95 -19.57 16.49 -12.84
C SER A 95 -19.30 14.99 -13.16
N VAL A 96 -20.01 14.12 -12.48
CA VAL A 96 -19.99 12.68 -12.76
C VAL A 96 -20.35 12.43 -14.22
N PHE A 97 -21.42 13.07 -14.71
CA PHE A 97 -21.87 12.90 -16.08
C PHE A 97 -20.80 13.33 -17.09
N GLU A 98 -20.20 14.51 -16.90
CA GLU A 98 -19.13 15.00 -17.78
C GLU A 98 -17.92 14.05 -17.82
N ASN A 99 -17.53 13.47 -16.67
CA ASN A 99 -16.48 12.46 -16.62
C ASN A 99 -16.81 11.19 -17.41
N LEU A 100 -18.10 10.80 -17.48
CA LEU A 100 -18.53 9.61 -18.19
C LEU A 100 -18.64 9.82 -19.72
N ILE A 101 -18.83 11.05 -20.18
CA ILE A 101 -18.99 11.37 -21.60
C ILE A 101 -17.70 11.74 -22.33
N ILE A 102 -16.63 12.10 -21.62
CA ILE A 102 -15.36 12.62 -22.19
C ILE A 102 -14.86 11.80 -23.39
N ASP A 103 -15.12 10.49 -23.39
CA ASP A 103 -14.57 9.56 -24.39
C ASP A 103 -15.71 8.84 -25.15
N SER A 104 -16.88 9.46 -25.26
CA SER A 104 -18.06 8.92 -25.93
C SER A 104 -18.38 9.69 -27.20
N ASN A 105 -18.70 8.93 -28.26
CA ASN A 105 -19.22 9.48 -29.54
C ASN A 105 -20.77 9.41 -29.61
N GLU A 106 -21.44 8.97 -28.53
CA GLU A 106 -22.90 8.88 -28.46
C GLU A 106 -23.51 10.25 -28.16
N THR A 107 -24.78 10.44 -28.53
CA THR A 107 -25.51 11.67 -28.16
C THR A 107 -25.71 11.72 -26.63
N THR A 108 -25.70 12.91 -26.07
CA THR A 108 -25.80 13.15 -24.62
C THR A 108 -27.04 12.48 -24.00
N GLU A 109 -28.17 12.53 -24.68
CA GLU A 109 -29.45 11.95 -24.22
C GLU A 109 -29.37 10.41 -24.16
N ASN A 110 -28.95 9.78 -25.24
CA ASN A 110 -28.82 8.32 -25.30
C ASN A 110 -27.85 7.79 -24.26
N LEU A 111 -26.73 8.49 -24.05
CA LEU A 111 -25.72 8.12 -23.07
C LEU A 111 -26.25 8.25 -21.63
N ARG A 112 -27.02 9.34 -21.35
CA ARG A 112 -27.62 9.54 -20.03
C ARG A 112 -28.64 8.43 -19.69
N GLU A 113 -29.45 7.99 -20.65
CA GLU A 113 -30.37 6.86 -20.46
C GLU A 113 -29.61 5.55 -20.23
N LYS A 114 -28.59 5.31 -21.00
CA LYS A 114 -27.70 4.12 -20.85
C LYS A 114 -27.04 4.08 -19.47
N ILE A 115 -26.49 5.21 -19.00
CA ILE A 115 -25.91 5.34 -17.66
C ILE A 115 -26.96 5.04 -16.59
N LYS A 116 -28.16 5.64 -16.67
CA LYS A 116 -29.24 5.38 -15.73
C LYS A 116 -29.67 3.92 -15.71
N SER A 117 -29.69 3.27 -16.88
CA SER A 117 -29.98 1.83 -17.00
C SER A 117 -28.92 0.98 -16.30
N ILE A 118 -27.64 1.28 -16.49
CA ILE A 118 -26.51 0.62 -15.80
C ILE A 118 -26.62 0.83 -14.29
N MET A 119 -26.83 2.07 -13.85
CA MET A 119 -26.98 2.40 -12.44
C MET A 119 -28.13 1.63 -11.78
N LYS A 120 -29.28 1.58 -12.45
CA LYS A 120 -30.43 0.81 -11.98
C LYS A 120 -30.15 -0.68 -11.92
N LYS A 121 -29.52 -1.24 -12.97
CA LYS A 121 -29.20 -2.67 -13.07
C LYS A 121 -28.28 -3.14 -11.95
N TYR A 122 -27.30 -2.35 -11.57
CA TYR A 122 -26.28 -2.70 -10.58
C TYR A 122 -26.45 -2.00 -9.23
N ASN A 123 -27.61 -1.36 -9.05
CA ASN A 123 -27.96 -0.65 -7.80
C ASN A 123 -26.93 0.39 -7.38
N PHE A 124 -26.39 1.13 -8.35
CA PHE A 124 -25.48 2.24 -8.08
C PHE A 124 -26.29 3.52 -7.83
N SER A 125 -26.12 4.10 -6.64
CA SER A 125 -26.77 5.37 -6.29
C SER A 125 -25.73 6.49 -6.32
N ILE A 126 -25.71 7.26 -7.42
CA ILE A 126 -24.79 8.40 -7.62
C ILE A 126 -25.59 9.50 -8.32
N ASP A 127 -25.44 10.72 -7.85
CA ASP A 127 -25.94 11.90 -8.56
C ASP A 127 -24.99 12.23 -9.71
N LEU A 128 -25.55 12.30 -10.93
CA LEU A 128 -24.77 12.53 -12.15
C LEU A 128 -24.34 13.98 -12.34
N ASP A 129 -25.00 14.92 -11.67
CA ASP A 129 -24.84 16.34 -11.92
C ASP A 129 -23.92 17.04 -10.89
N ILE A 130 -23.43 16.30 -9.86
CA ILE A 130 -22.50 16.83 -8.87
C ILE A 130 -21.03 16.67 -9.33
N PRO A 131 -20.13 17.59 -8.94
CA PRO A 131 -18.69 17.46 -9.17
C PRO A 131 -18.12 16.23 -8.49
N VAL A 132 -17.16 15.55 -9.15
CA VAL A 132 -16.49 14.35 -8.63
C VAL A 132 -15.74 14.62 -7.32
N LEU A 133 -15.28 15.84 -7.09
CA LEU A 133 -14.65 16.27 -5.84
C LEU A 133 -15.53 15.97 -4.62
N ASN A 134 -16.85 16.05 -4.75
CA ASN A 134 -17.81 15.85 -3.64
C ASN A 134 -18.16 14.37 -3.39
N LEU A 135 -17.56 13.44 -4.14
CA LEU A 135 -17.81 12.01 -4.02
C LEU A 135 -16.91 11.33 -2.97
N SER A 136 -17.45 10.36 -2.25
CA SER A 136 -16.64 9.42 -1.48
C SER A 136 -15.75 8.55 -2.40
N ALA A 137 -14.71 7.94 -1.83
CA ALA A 137 -13.86 7.02 -2.58
C ALA A 137 -14.65 5.87 -3.21
N GLY A 138 -15.64 5.30 -2.49
CA GLY A 138 -16.53 4.27 -3.01
C GLY A 138 -17.40 4.76 -4.16
N GLN A 139 -17.87 5.99 -4.11
CA GLN A 139 -18.62 6.59 -5.21
C GLN A 139 -17.72 6.86 -6.43
N LYS A 140 -16.50 7.39 -6.24
CA LYS A 140 -15.50 7.54 -7.32
C LYS A 140 -15.20 6.21 -7.99
N GLN A 141 -15.06 5.13 -7.21
CA GLN A 141 -14.86 3.77 -7.72
C GLN A 141 -16.04 3.31 -8.60
N LYS A 142 -17.28 3.54 -8.15
CA LYS A 142 -18.49 3.23 -8.93
C LYS A 142 -18.51 3.99 -10.26
N VAL A 143 -18.10 5.27 -10.28
CA VAL A 143 -17.99 6.06 -11.52
C VAL A 143 -16.99 5.43 -12.50
N GLU A 144 -15.82 5.01 -12.03
CA GLU A 144 -14.82 4.31 -12.87
C GLU A 144 -15.39 3.01 -13.47
N ILE A 145 -16.13 2.24 -12.66
CA ILE A 145 -16.79 1.01 -13.11
C ILE A 145 -17.85 1.32 -14.15
N ILE A 146 -18.73 2.31 -13.91
CA ILE A 146 -19.75 2.73 -14.88
C ILE A 146 -19.12 3.12 -16.21
N ARG A 147 -17.99 3.89 -16.17
CA ARG A 147 -17.23 4.28 -17.36
C ARG A 147 -16.78 3.08 -18.19
N CYS A 148 -16.36 1.98 -17.53
CA CYS A 148 -16.04 0.75 -18.22
C CYS A 148 -17.29 0.04 -18.75
N LEU A 149 -18.37 -0.06 -17.95
CA LEU A 149 -19.61 -0.79 -18.30
C LEU A 149 -20.39 -0.17 -19.46
N ILE A 150 -20.34 1.15 -19.64
CA ILE A 150 -20.95 1.85 -20.79
C ILE A 150 -20.52 1.22 -22.13
N ARG A 151 -19.33 0.64 -22.19
CA ARG A 151 -18.73 0.05 -23.40
C ARG A 151 -19.01 -1.43 -23.56
N ASN A 152 -19.83 -2.03 -22.69
CA ASN A 152 -20.15 -3.46 -22.66
C ASN A 152 -18.88 -4.33 -22.73
N PRO A 153 -18.00 -4.27 -21.72
CA PRO A 153 -16.74 -5.00 -21.73
C PRO A 153 -16.98 -6.50 -21.68
N GLU A 154 -16.13 -7.26 -22.39
CA GLU A 154 -16.05 -8.72 -22.24
C GLU A 154 -15.00 -9.12 -21.20
N VAL A 155 -14.00 -8.26 -21.01
CA VAL A 155 -12.94 -8.41 -20.00
C VAL A 155 -12.87 -7.14 -19.15
N LEU A 156 -12.90 -7.30 -17.83
CA LEU A 156 -12.75 -6.20 -16.87
C LEU A 156 -11.54 -6.47 -15.97
N ILE A 157 -10.56 -5.58 -16.04
CA ILE A 157 -9.35 -5.63 -15.21
C ILE A 157 -9.52 -4.63 -14.07
N MET A 158 -9.31 -5.08 -12.83
CA MET A 158 -9.45 -4.30 -11.61
C MET A 158 -8.10 -4.25 -10.88
N ASP A 159 -7.42 -3.11 -10.89
CA ASP A 159 -6.10 -2.96 -10.27
C ASP A 159 -6.23 -2.36 -8.88
N GLU A 160 -6.04 -3.16 -7.84
CA GLU A 160 -6.18 -2.83 -6.41
C GLU A 160 -7.42 -1.97 -6.07
N PRO A 161 -8.63 -2.36 -6.48
CA PRO A 161 -9.80 -1.49 -6.46
C PRO A 161 -10.33 -1.17 -5.05
N THR A 162 -9.81 -1.82 -4.02
CA THR A 162 -10.25 -1.68 -2.62
C THR A 162 -9.22 -0.94 -1.74
N SER A 163 -8.18 -0.36 -2.32
CA SER A 163 -7.08 0.26 -1.57
C SER A 163 -7.53 1.41 -0.67
N VAL A 164 -8.59 2.13 -1.07
CA VAL A 164 -9.13 3.31 -0.40
C VAL A 164 -10.59 3.15 0.06
N LEU A 165 -11.13 1.92 -0.02
CA LEU A 165 -12.52 1.62 0.33
C LEU A 165 -12.65 1.16 1.78
N THR A 166 -13.78 1.50 2.39
CA THR A 166 -14.21 0.91 3.67
C THR A 166 -14.61 -0.57 3.47
N GLU A 167 -14.74 -1.32 4.55
CA GLU A 167 -15.19 -2.73 4.50
C GLU A 167 -16.59 -2.86 3.88
N GLN A 168 -17.51 -1.92 4.18
CA GLN A 168 -18.84 -1.90 3.61
C GLN A 168 -18.80 -1.64 2.10
N GLU A 169 -18.07 -0.61 1.65
CA GLU A 169 -17.91 -0.30 0.23
C GLU A 169 -17.24 -1.46 -0.53
N THR A 170 -16.28 -2.14 0.10
CA THR A 170 -15.63 -3.34 -0.45
C THR A 170 -16.65 -4.48 -0.65
N SER A 171 -17.52 -4.72 0.32
CA SER A 171 -18.58 -5.74 0.22
C SER A 171 -19.57 -5.43 -0.91
N GLU A 172 -19.98 -4.16 -1.08
CA GLU A 172 -20.82 -3.72 -2.19
C GLU A 172 -20.14 -3.93 -3.56
N LEU A 173 -18.84 -3.58 -3.65
CA LEU A 173 -18.05 -3.83 -4.85
C LEU A 173 -18.00 -5.32 -5.19
N PHE A 174 -17.73 -6.18 -4.22
CA PHE A 174 -17.68 -7.63 -4.42
C PHE A 174 -18.99 -8.21 -4.92
N SER A 175 -20.11 -7.74 -4.38
CA SER A 175 -21.44 -8.12 -4.86
C SER A 175 -21.64 -7.75 -6.33
N SER A 176 -21.21 -6.56 -6.73
CA SER A 176 -21.27 -6.10 -8.12
C SER A 176 -20.36 -6.93 -9.03
N LEU A 177 -19.13 -7.24 -8.62
CA LEU A 177 -18.19 -8.06 -9.40
C LEU A 177 -18.73 -9.48 -9.60
N ARG A 178 -19.35 -10.08 -8.58
CA ARG A 178 -20.03 -11.39 -8.73
C ARG A 178 -21.13 -11.33 -9.75
N GLN A 179 -21.96 -10.29 -9.73
CA GLN A 179 -23.01 -10.10 -10.73
C GLN A 179 -22.45 -9.97 -12.15
N PHE A 180 -21.38 -9.18 -12.35
CA PHE A 180 -20.72 -9.05 -13.65
C PHE A 180 -20.18 -10.39 -14.15
N SER A 181 -19.55 -11.17 -13.27
CA SER A 181 -19.06 -12.51 -13.60
C SER A 181 -20.18 -13.45 -14.01
N MET A 182 -21.31 -13.47 -13.28
CA MET A 182 -22.50 -14.29 -13.63
C MET A 182 -23.11 -13.88 -14.98
N GLU A 183 -22.98 -12.61 -15.38
CA GLU A 183 -23.40 -12.13 -16.71
C GLU A 183 -22.41 -12.48 -17.83
N GLY A 184 -21.30 -13.14 -17.49
CA GLY A 184 -20.31 -13.65 -18.45
C GLY A 184 -19.14 -12.72 -18.69
N ILE A 185 -18.98 -11.63 -17.93
CA ILE A 185 -17.79 -10.79 -17.98
C ILE A 185 -16.62 -11.55 -17.33
N LEU A 186 -15.50 -11.62 -18.02
CA LEU A 186 -14.24 -12.10 -17.47
C LEU A 186 -13.64 -11.04 -16.56
N ILE A 187 -13.35 -11.37 -15.29
CA ILE A 187 -12.77 -10.42 -14.34
C ILE A 187 -11.36 -10.85 -13.95
N ILE A 188 -10.41 -9.93 -14.10
CA ILE A 188 -9.04 -10.07 -13.60
C ILE A 188 -8.88 -9.09 -12.45
N TYR A 189 -8.76 -9.62 -11.23
CA TYR A 189 -8.70 -8.88 -9.98
C TYR A 189 -7.27 -8.89 -9.44
N ILE A 190 -6.61 -7.73 -9.46
CA ILE A 190 -5.24 -7.58 -8.99
C ILE A 190 -5.27 -7.05 -7.56
N THR A 191 -4.62 -7.76 -6.66
CA THR A 191 -4.47 -7.36 -5.26
C THR A 191 -3.29 -8.06 -4.61
N HIS A 192 -2.85 -7.54 -3.47
CA HIS A 192 -1.97 -8.23 -2.55
C HIS A 192 -2.69 -8.68 -1.26
N LYS A 193 -3.99 -8.39 -1.12
CA LYS A 193 -4.81 -8.68 0.06
C LYS A 193 -5.41 -10.09 -0.02
N LEU A 194 -4.78 -11.04 0.64
CA LEU A 194 -5.16 -12.47 0.60
C LEU A 194 -6.61 -12.74 1.02
N LYS A 195 -7.12 -12.02 2.02
CA LYS A 195 -8.51 -12.18 2.48
C LYS A 195 -9.51 -11.85 1.38
N GLU A 196 -9.25 -10.83 0.56
CA GLU A 196 -10.11 -10.47 -0.57
C GLU A 196 -10.11 -11.57 -1.63
N VAL A 197 -8.92 -12.07 -1.98
CA VAL A 197 -8.78 -13.19 -2.95
C VAL A 197 -9.56 -14.40 -2.51
N MET A 198 -9.47 -14.79 -1.25
CA MET A 198 -10.21 -15.93 -0.69
C MET A 198 -11.72 -15.71 -0.68
N SER A 199 -12.20 -14.47 -0.61
CA SER A 199 -13.63 -14.16 -0.51
C SER A 199 -14.34 -14.06 -1.86
N ILE A 200 -13.65 -13.53 -2.90
CA ILE A 200 -14.32 -13.21 -4.16
C ILE A 200 -13.82 -14.00 -5.37
N CYS A 201 -12.55 -14.45 -5.39
CA CYS A 201 -12.01 -15.07 -6.60
C CYS A 201 -12.34 -16.55 -6.71
N ASP A 202 -12.34 -17.06 -7.93
CA ASP A 202 -12.54 -18.49 -8.24
C ASP A 202 -11.22 -19.21 -8.47
N GLU A 203 -10.29 -18.52 -9.13
CA GLU A 203 -8.93 -19.00 -9.41
C GLU A 203 -7.90 -17.92 -9.09
N VAL A 204 -6.69 -18.35 -8.77
CA VAL A 204 -5.57 -17.45 -8.45
C VAL A 204 -4.33 -17.81 -9.26
N ALA A 205 -3.74 -16.81 -9.88
CA ALA A 205 -2.42 -16.85 -10.49
C ALA A 205 -1.44 -16.07 -9.59
N VAL A 206 -0.41 -16.73 -9.10
CA VAL A 206 0.60 -16.12 -8.23
C VAL A 206 1.83 -15.77 -9.06
N MET A 207 2.21 -14.49 -9.06
CA MET A 207 3.42 -13.99 -9.68
C MET A 207 4.48 -13.66 -8.64
N ARG A 208 5.73 -13.91 -8.96
CA ARG A 208 6.90 -13.55 -8.17
C ARG A 208 8.11 -13.28 -9.05
N LYS A 209 8.77 -12.13 -8.86
CA LYS A 209 9.97 -11.72 -9.61
C LYS A 209 9.81 -11.85 -11.13
N GLY A 210 8.67 -11.40 -11.64
CA GLY A 210 8.36 -11.43 -13.08
C GLY A 210 7.84 -12.77 -13.60
N GLN A 211 7.86 -13.84 -12.84
CA GLN A 211 7.47 -15.17 -13.27
C GLN A 211 6.14 -15.62 -12.66
N LEU A 212 5.44 -16.50 -13.39
CA LEU A 212 4.24 -17.20 -12.88
C LEU A 212 4.69 -18.39 -12.01
N VAL A 213 4.36 -18.34 -10.72
CA VAL A 213 4.75 -19.40 -9.75
C VAL A 213 3.72 -20.52 -9.71
N SER A 214 2.43 -20.18 -9.72
CA SER A 214 1.35 -21.17 -9.67
C SER A 214 0.05 -20.60 -10.20
N VAL A 215 -0.81 -21.50 -10.70
CA VAL A 215 -2.23 -21.24 -10.97
C VAL A 215 -3.02 -22.33 -10.24
N SER A 216 -4.02 -21.93 -9.46
CA SER A 216 -4.81 -22.87 -8.66
C SER A 216 -6.23 -22.35 -8.45
N LYS A 217 -7.16 -23.25 -8.11
CA LYS A 217 -8.51 -22.88 -7.68
C LYS A 217 -8.45 -22.41 -6.23
N ILE A 218 -9.23 -21.38 -5.90
CA ILE A 218 -9.26 -20.83 -4.54
C ILE A 218 -9.71 -21.86 -3.51
N ILE A 219 -10.62 -22.77 -3.88
CA ILE A 219 -11.11 -23.82 -2.98
C ILE A 219 -10.01 -24.77 -2.48
N ASP A 220 -8.93 -24.90 -3.24
CA ASP A 220 -7.78 -25.77 -2.93
C ASP A 220 -6.68 -25.03 -2.14
N GLU A 221 -6.86 -23.72 -1.87
CA GLU A 221 -5.84 -22.86 -1.27
C GLU A 221 -6.20 -22.45 0.18
N LYS A 222 -5.15 -22.11 0.93
CA LYS A 222 -5.24 -21.45 2.24
C LYS A 222 -4.46 -20.16 2.20
N ILE A 223 -4.81 -19.22 3.09
CA ILE A 223 -4.12 -17.93 3.19
C ILE A 223 -2.61 -18.13 3.36
N GLU A 224 -2.20 -19.07 4.22
CA GLU A 224 -0.80 -19.35 4.51
C GLU A 224 -0.07 -19.92 3.28
N THR A 225 -0.72 -20.80 2.50
CA THR A 225 -0.10 -21.37 1.28
C THR A 225 0.08 -20.31 0.20
N LEU A 226 -0.90 -19.44 0.01
CA LEU A 226 -0.80 -18.32 -0.93
C LEU A 226 0.29 -17.32 -0.51
N ALA A 227 0.34 -16.97 0.78
CA ALA A 227 1.39 -16.10 1.33
C ALA A 227 2.79 -16.68 1.08
N ASN A 228 2.98 -17.98 1.34
CA ASN A 228 4.26 -18.65 1.10
C ASN A 228 4.65 -18.67 -0.39
N LYS A 229 3.68 -18.87 -1.29
CA LYS A 229 3.92 -18.82 -2.75
C LYS A 229 4.32 -17.42 -3.20
N MET A 230 3.71 -16.37 -2.65
CA MET A 230 4.02 -14.98 -2.96
C MET A 230 5.46 -14.61 -2.56
N VAL A 231 5.81 -14.90 -1.31
CA VAL A 231 7.12 -14.54 -0.72
C VAL A 231 8.22 -15.51 -1.16
N GLY A 232 7.88 -16.77 -1.41
CA GLY A 232 8.82 -17.82 -1.80
C GLY A 232 9.61 -18.42 -0.63
N GLN A 233 9.15 -18.18 0.57
CA GLN A 233 9.68 -18.73 1.82
C GLN A 233 8.52 -19.17 2.71
N ASN A 234 8.76 -20.14 3.58
CA ASN A 234 7.77 -20.48 4.60
C ASN A 234 7.69 -19.35 5.64
N LEU A 235 6.66 -18.54 5.52
CA LEU A 235 6.37 -17.51 6.50
C LEU A 235 6.00 -18.19 7.82
N LYS A 236 6.82 -17.99 8.83
CA LYS A 236 6.48 -18.40 10.19
C LYS A 236 5.49 -17.37 10.74
N THR A 237 4.34 -17.82 11.19
CA THR A 237 3.43 -16.95 11.94
C THR A 237 4.17 -16.49 13.19
N VAL A 238 4.47 -15.20 13.26
CA VAL A 238 5.16 -14.62 14.41
C VAL A 238 4.17 -14.63 15.57
N LYS A 239 4.41 -15.50 16.54
CA LYS A 239 3.64 -15.54 17.78
C LYS A 239 4.50 -14.91 18.87
N LYS A 240 4.07 -13.74 19.39
CA LYS A 240 4.65 -13.20 20.62
C LYS A 240 4.43 -14.23 21.74
N LYS A 241 5.48 -14.65 22.42
CA LYS A 241 5.34 -15.38 23.68
C LYS A 241 4.74 -14.40 24.69
N ILE A 242 3.50 -14.63 25.07
CA ILE A 242 2.86 -13.83 26.12
C ILE A 242 3.61 -14.15 27.41
N SER A 243 4.47 -13.24 27.84
CA SER A 243 5.05 -13.29 29.18
C SER A 243 3.91 -13.11 30.19
N LYS A 244 3.79 -14.03 31.13
CA LYS A 244 2.80 -13.96 32.21
C LYS A 244 3.19 -12.96 33.29
N GLU A 245 4.43 -12.50 33.30
CA GLU A 245 4.91 -11.49 34.23
C GLU A 245 4.74 -10.10 33.60
N LYS A 246 3.96 -9.25 34.24
CA LYS A 246 3.88 -7.85 33.85
C LYS A 246 5.24 -7.18 34.12
N PRO A 247 5.78 -6.42 33.17
CA PRO A 247 6.93 -5.57 33.42
C PRO A 247 6.64 -4.66 34.61
N LYS A 248 7.59 -4.50 35.53
CA LYS A 248 7.37 -3.80 36.81
C LYS A 248 7.80 -2.33 36.78
N GLU A 249 8.53 -1.90 35.75
CA GLU A 249 9.11 -0.56 35.65
C GLU A 249 8.40 0.28 34.60
N GLN A 250 7.83 1.39 35.02
CA GLN A 250 7.18 2.35 34.14
C GLN A 250 8.22 3.08 33.30
N LEU A 251 8.06 3.05 31.98
CA LEU A 251 8.94 3.72 31.03
C LEU A 251 8.42 5.10 30.64
N ILE A 252 7.15 5.18 30.25
CA ILE A 252 6.50 6.42 29.85
C ILE A 252 5.10 6.50 30.45
N LYS A 253 4.74 7.69 30.92
CA LYS A 253 3.41 8.00 31.45
C LYS A 253 2.86 9.24 30.78
N ILE A 254 1.66 9.13 30.25
CA ILE A 254 0.88 10.22 29.68
C ILE A 254 -0.27 10.53 30.64
N SER A 255 -0.37 11.81 31.05
CA SER A 255 -1.36 12.25 32.03
C SER A 255 -2.11 13.49 31.55
N ASN A 256 -3.44 13.38 31.43
CA ASN A 256 -4.34 14.48 31.04
C ASN A 256 -3.92 15.22 29.76
N LEU A 257 -3.18 14.54 28.86
CA LEU A 257 -2.68 15.10 27.62
C LEU A 257 -3.85 15.63 26.79
N SER A 258 -3.81 16.91 26.50
CA SER A 258 -4.81 17.58 25.68
C SER A 258 -4.12 18.43 24.63
N PHE A 259 -4.66 18.41 23.41
CA PHE A 259 -4.20 19.23 22.30
C PHE A 259 -5.41 19.80 21.58
N ARG A 260 -5.39 21.07 21.26
CA ARG A 260 -6.40 21.74 20.46
C ARG A 260 -5.74 22.27 19.19
N SER A 261 -6.15 21.75 18.06
CA SER A 261 -5.69 22.24 16.76
C SER A 261 -6.40 23.54 16.37
N GLU A 262 -5.68 24.38 15.66
CA GLU A 262 -6.23 25.55 14.96
C GLU A 262 -6.79 25.16 13.60
N ASP A 263 -6.36 24.03 13.02
CA ASP A 263 -6.87 23.49 11.77
C ASP A 263 -8.23 22.77 12.02
N PRO A 264 -9.31 23.21 11.33
CA PRO A 264 -10.62 22.57 11.47
C PRO A 264 -10.68 21.12 10.97
N PHE A 265 -9.70 20.66 10.21
CA PHE A 265 -9.62 19.29 9.69
C PHE A 265 -8.84 18.34 10.62
N GLU A 266 -8.13 18.85 11.60
CA GLU A 266 -7.42 18.04 12.61
C GLU A 266 -8.31 17.71 13.82
N THR A 267 -7.95 16.62 14.50
CA THR A 267 -8.70 16.12 15.65
C THR A 267 -8.11 16.61 16.97
N ASN A 268 -8.95 17.18 17.82
CA ASN A 268 -8.54 17.59 19.17
C ASN A 268 -8.33 16.39 20.08
N LEU A 269 -7.21 16.34 20.80
CA LEU A 269 -6.98 15.37 21.86
C LEU A 269 -7.56 15.89 23.20
N LYS A 270 -8.26 15.03 23.92
CA LYS A 270 -8.93 15.39 25.18
C LYS A 270 -8.56 14.43 26.29
N LYS A 271 -7.78 14.92 27.27
CA LYS A 271 -7.44 14.21 28.52
C LYS A 271 -6.98 12.77 28.29
N ILE A 272 -6.05 12.56 27.36
CA ILE A 272 -5.48 11.23 27.07
C ILE A 272 -4.63 10.80 28.27
N ASN A 273 -4.86 9.57 28.73
CA ASN A 273 -4.13 8.98 29.85
C ASN A 273 -3.79 7.53 29.53
N PHE A 274 -2.52 7.17 29.58
CA PHE A 274 -2.01 5.80 29.52
C PHE A 274 -0.57 5.73 30.02
N GLU A 275 -0.09 4.53 30.27
CA GLU A 275 1.29 4.26 30.63
C GLU A 275 1.82 3.04 29.86
N VAL A 276 3.12 3.00 29.64
CA VAL A 276 3.81 1.88 29.03
C VAL A 276 5.02 1.51 29.89
N ASN A 277 5.16 0.23 30.19
CA ASN A 277 6.27 -0.28 30.98
C ASN A 277 7.40 -0.77 30.08
N ARG A 278 8.61 -0.93 30.64
CA ARG A 278 9.74 -1.53 29.91
C ARG A 278 9.39 -2.93 29.40
N GLY A 279 9.76 -3.22 28.14
CA GLY A 279 9.43 -4.49 27.48
C GLY A 279 7.94 -4.68 27.13
N GLU A 280 7.11 -3.64 27.31
CA GLU A 280 5.71 -3.64 26.90
C GLU A 280 5.55 -3.12 25.47
N CYS A 281 4.61 -3.71 24.73
CA CYS A 281 4.17 -3.21 23.43
C CYS A 281 2.70 -2.79 23.57
N LEU A 282 2.44 -1.49 23.60
CA LEU A 282 1.09 -0.93 23.63
C LEU A 282 0.60 -0.66 22.21
N GLY A 283 -0.53 -1.23 21.83
CA GLY A 283 -1.22 -0.95 20.57
C GLY A 283 -2.33 0.09 20.78
N ILE A 284 -2.28 1.19 20.01
CA ILE A 284 -3.34 2.21 19.97
C ILE A 284 -4.10 2.02 18.66
N ALA A 285 -5.38 1.67 18.77
CA ALA A 285 -6.24 1.40 17.62
C ALA A 285 -7.37 2.42 17.53
N GLY A 286 -7.76 2.76 16.29
CA GLY A 286 -8.88 3.66 16.01
C GLY A 286 -9.15 3.74 14.51
N ILE A 287 -10.30 4.31 14.17
CA ILE A 287 -10.63 4.65 12.77
C ILE A 287 -9.83 5.91 12.41
N SER A 288 -9.43 6.02 11.14
CA SER A 288 -8.75 7.22 10.63
C SER A 288 -9.51 8.50 10.99
N GLY A 289 -8.81 9.54 11.42
CA GLY A 289 -9.39 10.81 11.87
C GLY A 289 -9.80 10.83 13.36
N ASN A 290 -9.46 9.81 14.15
CA ASN A 290 -9.78 9.79 15.60
C ASN A 290 -8.64 10.32 16.51
N GLY A 291 -7.65 11.01 15.94
CA GLY A 291 -6.60 11.67 16.72
C GLY A 291 -5.29 10.89 16.83
N GLN A 292 -5.13 9.78 16.11
CA GLN A 292 -3.89 9.00 16.17
C GLN A 292 -2.69 9.76 15.58
N SER A 293 -2.90 10.53 14.51
CA SER A 293 -1.87 11.37 13.88
C SER A 293 -1.40 12.46 14.84
N GLU A 294 -2.35 13.17 15.42
CA GLU A 294 -2.09 14.25 16.38
C GLU A 294 -1.42 13.71 17.66
N LEU A 295 -1.83 12.53 18.11
CA LEU A 295 -1.16 11.86 19.22
C LEU A 295 0.27 11.49 18.90
N PHE A 296 0.54 10.98 17.69
CA PHE A 296 1.90 10.70 17.24
C PHE A 296 2.75 11.97 17.21
N GLN A 297 2.25 13.07 16.64
CA GLN A 297 2.93 14.35 16.57
C GLN A 297 3.25 14.94 17.97
N VAL A 298 2.32 14.79 18.91
CA VAL A 298 2.57 15.19 20.30
C VAL A 298 3.59 14.28 20.98
N LEU A 299 3.53 12.97 20.74
CA LEU A 299 4.50 12.02 21.32
C LEU A 299 5.88 12.09 20.67
N SER A 300 5.98 12.50 19.42
CA SER A 300 7.28 12.75 18.75
C SER A 300 7.88 14.10 19.12
N GLY A 301 7.06 15.04 19.60
CA GLY A 301 7.46 16.40 19.93
C GLY A 301 7.39 17.39 18.76
N GLU A 302 6.81 16.99 17.64
CA GLU A 302 6.45 17.90 16.53
C GLU A 302 5.45 18.96 17.01
N ILE A 303 4.52 18.51 17.85
CA ILE A 303 3.62 19.38 18.63
C ILE A 303 4.03 19.30 20.09
N VAL A 304 4.34 20.43 20.68
CA VAL A 304 4.69 20.53 22.10
C VAL A 304 3.41 20.55 22.96
N SER A 305 3.47 19.95 24.13
CA SER A 305 2.40 19.91 25.10
C SER A 305 2.83 20.51 26.44
N GLU A 306 1.92 20.48 27.44
CA GLU A 306 2.30 20.85 28.80
C GLU A 306 3.45 19.96 29.30
N LYS A 307 4.44 20.57 29.95
CA LYS A 307 5.68 19.92 30.37
C LYS A 307 5.44 18.58 31.07
N ASP A 308 4.54 18.55 32.03
CA ASP A 308 4.30 17.38 32.90
C ASP A 308 3.23 16.42 32.34
N SER A 309 2.69 16.71 31.15
CA SER A 309 1.72 15.82 30.48
C SER A 309 2.35 14.53 29.97
N ILE A 310 3.67 14.52 29.74
CA ILE A 310 4.45 13.36 29.29
C ILE A 310 5.68 13.22 30.21
N ILE A 311 5.77 12.11 30.91
CA ILE A 311 6.91 11.77 31.77
C ILE A 311 7.58 10.52 31.19
N PHE A 312 8.86 10.61 30.91
CA PHE A 312 9.68 9.53 30.36
C PHE A 312 10.93 9.32 31.25
N ASN A 313 11.10 8.12 31.78
CA ASN A 313 12.18 7.83 32.75
C ASN A 313 12.26 8.90 33.85
N GLU A 314 11.13 9.20 34.49
CA GLU A 314 11.00 10.22 35.56
C GLU A 314 11.24 11.68 35.09
N ASN A 315 11.58 11.92 33.82
CA ASN A 315 11.78 13.24 33.27
C ASN A 315 10.54 13.78 32.57
N SER A 316 10.17 15.02 32.86
CA SER A 316 9.07 15.72 32.18
C SER A 316 9.52 16.21 30.81
N ILE A 317 8.94 15.64 29.73
CA ILE A 317 9.37 15.85 28.34
C ILE A 317 8.29 16.47 27.45
N GLY A 318 7.12 16.83 27.97
CA GLY A 318 5.99 17.29 27.16
C GLY A 318 6.30 18.51 26.30
N ASN A 319 7.15 19.41 26.76
CA ASN A 319 7.56 20.63 26.04
C ASN A 319 8.83 20.49 25.20
N LEU A 320 9.42 19.29 25.11
CA LEU A 320 10.64 19.03 24.33
C LEU A 320 10.29 18.78 22.85
N ASN A 321 11.16 19.28 21.97
CA ASN A 321 11.08 19.05 20.53
C ASN A 321 11.60 17.65 20.14
N PRO A 322 11.42 17.20 18.88
CA PRO A 322 11.81 15.84 18.45
C PRO A 322 13.30 15.53 18.65
N GLN A 323 14.18 16.54 18.46
CA GLN A 323 15.61 16.35 18.61
C GLN A 323 16.00 16.15 20.08
N GLU A 324 15.42 16.93 20.98
CA GLU A 324 15.62 16.79 22.43
C GLU A 324 15.11 15.45 22.94
N ARG A 325 13.95 14.98 22.46
CA ARG A 325 13.42 13.64 22.81
C ARG A 325 14.32 12.50 22.33
N ARG A 326 14.99 12.64 21.19
CA ARG A 326 15.98 11.67 20.72
C ARG A 326 17.21 11.58 21.64
N GLU A 327 17.56 12.66 22.35
CA GLU A 327 18.64 12.64 23.36
C GLU A 327 18.26 11.75 24.57
N TYR A 328 16.95 11.54 24.82
CA TYR A 328 16.44 10.57 25.79
C TYR A 328 16.27 9.15 25.20
N LEU A 329 16.92 8.83 24.09
CA LEU A 329 16.84 7.54 23.40
C LEU A 329 15.40 7.16 22.97
N MET A 330 14.62 8.14 22.57
CA MET A 330 13.33 7.93 21.91
C MET A 330 13.51 7.89 20.38
N ALA A 331 12.82 6.97 19.72
CA ALA A 331 12.84 6.81 18.27
C ALA A 331 11.42 6.87 17.68
N PHE A 332 11.30 7.37 16.45
CA PHE A 332 10.01 7.65 15.83
C PHE A 332 9.98 7.17 14.38
N SER A 333 8.92 6.41 14.03
CA SER A 333 8.63 6.01 12.66
C SER A 333 7.25 6.52 12.28
N PRO A 334 7.14 7.64 11.54
CA PRO A 334 5.86 8.17 11.09
C PRO A 334 5.22 7.30 10.02
N GLU A 335 3.94 7.55 9.71
CA GLU A 335 3.19 6.84 8.67
C GLU A 335 3.72 7.18 7.28
N ASP A 336 3.95 8.47 7.01
CA ASP A 336 4.48 8.91 5.72
C ASP A 336 5.99 8.73 5.65
N ARG A 337 6.37 7.80 4.80
CA ARG A 337 7.79 7.43 4.59
C ARG A 337 8.55 8.43 3.76
N MET A 338 7.86 9.13 2.84
CA MET A 338 8.49 9.96 1.81
C MET A 338 8.51 11.45 2.14
N GLU A 339 7.57 11.92 2.96
CA GLU A 339 7.48 13.34 3.32
C GLU A 339 7.96 13.60 4.75
N GLN A 340 7.72 12.64 5.68
CA GLN A 340 8.05 12.81 7.09
C GLN A 340 9.29 12.00 7.53
N ALA A 341 9.43 10.75 7.05
CA ALA A 341 10.49 9.88 7.53
C ALA A 341 11.78 9.98 6.71
N ALA A 342 11.71 10.19 5.42
CA ALA A 342 12.87 10.27 4.53
C ALA A 342 12.70 11.40 3.50
N ILE A 343 13.81 11.91 3.01
CA ILE A 343 13.83 12.89 1.92
C ILE A 343 14.10 12.13 0.62
N PRO A 344 13.12 12.05 -0.32
CA PRO A 344 13.19 11.20 -1.51
C PRO A 344 14.40 11.47 -2.41
N GLN A 345 14.78 12.73 -2.56
CA GLN A 345 15.87 13.18 -3.43
C GLN A 345 17.27 12.95 -2.84
N MET A 346 17.34 12.76 -1.51
CA MET A 346 18.58 12.47 -0.81
C MET A 346 18.98 11.00 -0.98
N LYS A 347 20.29 10.77 -0.94
CA LYS A 347 20.88 9.43 -0.92
C LYS A 347 20.56 8.70 0.38
N ILE A 348 20.68 7.38 0.37
CA ILE A 348 20.45 6.55 1.56
C ILE A 348 21.32 7.00 2.73
N PHE A 349 22.64 7.17 2.50
CA PHE A 349 23.54 7.57 3.57
C PHE A 349 23.26 8.98 4.11
N GLU A 350 22.78 9.89 3.28
CA GLU A 350 22.37 11.23 3.70
C GLU A 350 21.13 11.17 4.59
N ASN A 351 20.11 10.35 4.21
CA ASN A 351 18.93 10.10 5.02
C ASN A 351 19.26 9.45 6.38
N VAL A 352 20.25 8.57 6.42
CA VAL A 352 20.71 7.96 7.67
C VAL A 352 21.37 8.99 8.58
N ALA A 353 22.10 9.96 8.01
CA ALA A 353 22.77 10.99 8.77
C ALA A 353 21.81 11.97 9.46
N LEU A 354 20.62 12.25 8.86
CA LEU A 354 19.69 13.27 9.35
C LEU A 354 19.27 13.06 10.80
N ASN A 355 18.94 11.83 11.20
CA ASN A 355 18.45 11.53 12.55
C ASN A 355 19.56 11.39 13.59
N ASN A 356 20.81 11.23 13.13
CA ASN A 356 21.97 11.00 13.98
C ASN A 356 22.96 12.17 13.92
N PHE A 357 22.49 13.35 13.52
CA PHE A 357 23.33 14.50 13.24
C PHE A 357 24.21 14.94 14.44
N LYS A 358 23.74 14.76 15.67
CA LYS A 358 24.53 15.06 16.89
C LYS A 358 25.42 13.90 17.35
N SER A 359 25.35 12.74 16.71
CA SER A 359 26.22 11.61 17.05
C SER A 359 27.69 12.00 16.80
N SER A 360 28.51 11.94 17.82
CA SER A 360 29.95 12.27 17.78
C SER A 360 30.74 11.50 16.72
N ASN A 361 30.18 10.40 16.20
CA ASN A 361 30.82 9.56 15.21
C ASN A 361 30.69 10.08 13.77
N PHE A 362 29.72 10.95 13.47
CA PHE A 362 29.49 11.48 12.13
C PHE A 362 30.22 12.81 11.87
N PHE A 363 30.79 13.40 12.90
CA PHE A 363 31.55 14.65 12.80
C PHE A 363 32.97 14.45 13.28
N ASN A 364 33.88 15.07 12.58
CA ASN A 364 35.28 15.20 12.98
C ASN A 364 35.66 16.67 12.89
N ASN A 365 35.95 17.29 14.03
CA ASN A 365 36.29 18.72 14.12
C ASN A 365 35.29 19.66 13.40
N GLY A 366 34.01 19.39 13.51
CA GLY A 366 32.95 20.16 12.86
C GLY A 366 32.70 19.85 11.37
N LEU A 367 33.44 18.91 10.80
CA LEU A 367 33.28 18.45 9.43
C LEU A 367 32.55 17.09 9.40
N ILE A 368 31.68 16.90 8.40
CA ILE A 368 30.96 15.66 8.17
C ILE A 368 31.93 14.56 7.75
N ASN A 369 31.91 13.43 8.45
CA ASN A 369 32.69 12.25 8.11
C ASN A 369 31.84 11.30 7.23
N GLU A 370 31.78 11.62 5.94
CA GLU A 370 31.00 10.86 4.96
C GLU A 370 31.36 9.35 4.94
N LYS A 371 32.64 9.01 5.11
CA LYS A 371 33.08 7.60 5.15
C LYS A 371 32.40 6.84 6.28
N LYS A 372 32.39 7.38 7.49
CA LYS A 372 31.72 6.75 8.64
C LYS A 372 30.22 6.63 8.47
N ILE A 373 29.59 7.66 7.87
CA ILE A 373 28.15 7.61 7.59
C ILE A 373 27.83 6.48 6.58
N LYS A 374 28.63 6.34 5.54
CA LYS A 374 28.47 5.26 4.54
C LYS A 374 28.68 3.87 5.15
N GLU A 375 29.72 3.69 5.98
CA GLU A 375 29.96 2.43 6.70
C GLU A 375 28.78 2.09 7.62
N HIS A 376 28.26 3.06 8.34
CA HIS A 376 27.09 2.89 9.20
C HIS A 376 25.82 2.57 8.39
N SER A 377 25.63 3.24 7.27
CA SER A 377 24.50 2.98 6.36
C SER A 377 24.58 1.57 5.77
N GLN A 378 25.79 1.13 5.37
CA GLN A 378 25.99 -0.23 4.88
C GLN A 378 25.60 -1.29 5.90
N LYS A 379 25.91 -1.03 7.20
CA LYS A 379 25.50 -1.91 8.29
C LYS A 379 23.96 -1.96 8.41
N ILE A 380 23.27 -0.81 8.32
CA ILE A 380 21.79 -0.79 8.32
C ILE A 380 21.21 -1.60 7.14
N LEU A 381 21.75 -1.41 5.93
CA LEU A 381 21.28 -2.14 4.75
C LEU A 381 21.40 -3.67 4.95
N SER A 382 22.53 -4.11 5.50
CA SER A 382 22.80 -5.53 5.80
C SER A 382 21.91 -6.06 6.93
N ASP A 383 21.93 -5.42 8.10
CA ASP A 383 21.29 -5.91 9.32
C ASP A 383 19.76 -5.94 9.19
N PHE A 384 19.18 -5.00 8.41
CA PHE A 384 17.74 -4.90 8.18
C PHE A 384 17.29 -5.44 6.82
N SER A 385 18.18 -6.16 6.12
CA SER A 385 17.84 -6.82 4.85
C SER A 385 17.18 -5.88 3.84
N VAL A 386 17.70 -4.66 3.69
CA VAL A 386 17.30 -3.73 2.64
C VAL A 386 17.89 -4.22 1.33
N ASN A 387 17.05 -4.41 0.32
CA ASN A 387 17.46 -5.02 -0.96
C ASN A 387 18.23 -4.05 -1.86
N THR A 388 19.37 -3.57 -1.39
CA THR A 388 20.37 -2.80 -2.15
C THR A 388 21.68 -2.77 -1.38
N ASP A 389 22.81 -2.77 -2.08
CA ASP A 389 24.14 -2.57 -1.49
C ASP A 389 24.66 -1.15 -1.75
N ASN A 390 23.92 -0.35 -2.52
CA ASN A 390 24.35 0.98 -2.93
C ASN A 390 23.80 2.07 -2.02
N VAL A 391 24.60 2.51 -1.06
CA VAL A 391 24.26 3.63 -0.15
C VAL A 391 24.17 4.99 -0.84
N GLU A 392 24.68 5.13 -2.05
CA GLU A 392 24.60 6.33 -2.90
C GLU A 392 23.28 6.42 -3.68
N LEU A 393 22.45 5.37 -3.63
CA LEU A 393 21.13 5.36 -4.26
C LEU A 393 20.23 6.37 -3.57
N LYS A 394 19.45 7.15 -4.34
CA LYS A 394 18.43 8.04 -3.78
C LYS A 394 17.28 7.23 -3.21
N SER A 395 16.73 7.65 -2.06
CA SER A 395 15.67 6.94 -1.33
C SER A 395 14.42 6.71 -2.15
N GLN A 396 14.09 7.59 -3.09
CA GLN A 396 12.93 7.48 -3.98
C GLN A 396 12.95 6.24 -4.89
N PHE A 397 14.11 5.61 -5.09
CA PHE A 397 14.23 4.39 -5.90
C PHE A 397 14.10 3.11 -5.08
N LEU A 398 13.96 3.21 -3.77
CA LEU A 398 13.63 2.07 -2.93
C LEU A 398 12.14 1.73 -3.05
N SER A 399 11.81 0.43 -3.06
CA SER A 399 10.42 0.02 -2.86
C SER A 399 9.93 0.42 -1.46
N GLY A 400 8.61 0.59 -1.30
CA GLY A 400 8.03 0.99 0.00
C GLY A 400 8.48 0.08 1.15
N GLY A 401 8.57 -1.24 0.93
CA GLY A 401 9.07 -2.19 1.92
C GLY A 401 10.54 -1.98 2.28
N ASN A 402 11.40 -1.72 1.28
CA ASN A 402 12.82 -1.46 1.53
C ASN A 402 13.05 -0.10 2.20
N LEU A 403 12.27 0.91 1.83
CA LEU A 403 12.33 2.21 2.51
C LEU A 403 11.90 2.09 3.97
N GLN A 404 10.86 1.33 4.27
CA GLN A 404 10.41 1.09 5.65
C GLN A 404 11.45 0.34 6.48
N LYS A 405 12.11 -0.67 5.90
CA LYS A 405 13.22 -1.38 6.56
C LYS A 405 14.39 -0.44 6.85
N LEU A 406 14.72 0.46 5.91
CA LEU A 406 15.75 1.49 6.11
C LEU A 406 15.37 2.43 7.25
N ILE A 407 14.12 2.94 7.27
CA ILE A 407 13.63 3.86 8.30
C ILE A 407 13.69 3.19 9.68
N ILE A 408 13.12 2.00 9.82
CA ILE A 408 13.14 1.27 11.09
C ILE A 408 14.57 0.93 11.50
N GLY A 409 15.40 0.47 10.56
CA GLY A 409 16.81 0.17 10.80
C GLY A 409 17.60 1.38 11.30
N ARG A 410 17.36 2.54 10.70
CA ARG A 410 17.95 3.82 11.11
C ARG A 410 17.56 4.20 12.54
N GLU A 411 16.30 4.03 12.89
CA GLU A 411 15.80 4.32 14.23
C GLU A 411 16.34 3.34 15.29
N LEU A 412 16.46 2.07 14.94
CA LEU A 412 16.84 1.02 15.89
C LEU A 412 18.34 0.88 16.13
N ILE A 413 19.17 1.32 15.19
CA ILE A 413 20.62 1.19 15.34
C ILE A 413 21.19 2.03 16.50
N THR A 414 20.41 3.01 16.97
CA THR A 414 20.75 3.82 18.16
C THR A 414 20.40 3.11 19.47
N SER A 415 19.81 1.90 19.41
CA SER A 415 19.32 1.14 20.58
C SER A 415 18.38 1.98 21.45
N PRO A 416 17.25 2.45 20.91
CA PRO A 416 16.34 3.31 21.64
C PRO A 416 15.66 2.56 22.80
N GLU A 417 15.35 3.29 23.89
CA GLU A 417 14.56 2.75 24.99
C GLU A 417 13.07 2.72 24.69
N LEU A 418 12.60 3.65 23.83
CA LEU A 418 11.21 3.71 23.36
C LEU A 418 11.18 3.93 21.86
N LEU A 419 10.46 3.06 21.15
CA LEU A 419 10.15 3.23 19.73
C LEU A 419 8.64 3.47 19.56
N ILE A 420 8.29 4.58 18.92
CA ILE A 420 6.91 4.93 18.57
C ILE A 420 6.75 4.81 17.06
N CYS A 421 5.87 3.88 16.63
CA CYS A 421 5.59 3.64 15.22
C CYS A 421 4.14 4.00 14.90
N PHE A 422 3.94 4.80 13.86
CA PHE A 422 2.60 5.08 13.34
C PHE A 422 2.40 4.34 12.02
N ASN A 423 1.44 3.41 11.99
CA ASN A 423 1.11 2.56 10.84
C ASN A 423 2.34 1.97 10.10
N PRO A 424 3.31 1.33 10.79
CA PRO A 424 4.61 0.96 10.22
C PRO A 424 4.52 -0.05 9.07
N THR A 425 3.38 -0.68 8.88
CA THR A 425 3.15 -1.69 7.83
C THR A 425 2.17 -1.24 6.74
N TRP A 426 1.69 -0.02 6.80
CA TRP A 426 0.70 0.48 5.84
C TRP A 426 1.26 0.50 4.41
N GLY A 427 0.46 -0.04 3.44
CA GLY A 427 0.85 -0.08 2.03
C GLY A 427 2.07 -0.96 1.71
N LEU A 428 2.42 -1.90 2.59
CA LEU A 428 3.48 -2.88 2.36
C LEU A 428 2.93 -4.21 1.86
N ASP A 429 3.80 -4.97 1.19
CA ASP A 429 3.53 -6.36 0.85
C ASP A 429 3.66 -7.29 2.06
N VAL A 430 3.16 -8.53 1.90
CA VAL A 430 3.09 -9.53 2.99
C VAL A 430 4.47 -9.86 3.56
N GLY A 431 5.49 -9.93 2.69
CA GLY A 431 6.87 -10.23 3.12
C GLY A 431 7.46 -9.12 3.98
N ALA A 432 7.27 -7.85 3.55
CA ALA A 432 7.72 -6.69 4.30
C ALA A 432 6.97 -6.56 5.64
N ILE A 433 5.64 -6.77 5.66
CA ILE A 433 4.84 -6.76 6.89
C ILE A 433 5.38 -7.77 7.91
N ASN A 434 5.57 -9.03 7.50
CA ASN A 434 6.10 -10.06 8.40
C ASN A 434 7.48 -9.71 8.92
N TYR A 435 8.37 -9.22 8.07
CA TYR A 435 9.71 -8.79 8.47
C TYR A 435 9.66 -7.69 9.54
N ILE A 436 8.82 -6.68 9.35
CA ILE A 436 8.66 -5.58 10.32
C ILE A 436 8.11 -6.12 11.65
N HIS A 437 7.07 -6.97 11.62
CA HIS A 437 6.52 -7.57 12.83
C HIS A 437 7.56 -8.41 13.58
N GLU A 438 8.32 -9.27 12.87
CA GLU A 438 9.41 -10.05 13.50
C GLU A 438 10.47 -9.15 14.12
N THR A 439 10.83 -8.06 13.44
CA THR A 439 11.82 -7.10 13.93
C THR A 439 11.33 -6.42 15.21
N LEU A 440 10.09 -5.91 15.22
CA LEU A 440 9.51 -5.24 16.40
C LEU A 440 9.38 -6.20 17.59
N ILE A 441 8.99 -7.46 17.36
CA ILE A 441 8.89 -8.46 18.44
C ILE A 441 10.27 -8.80 19.00
N LYS A 442 11.26 -9.03 18.15
CA LYS A 442 12.64 -9.34 18.59
C LYS A 442 13.24 -8.24 19.46
N ILE A 443 12.96 -6.98 19.12
CA ILE A 443 13.46 -5.83 19.89
C ILE A 443 12.75 -5.73 21.23
N ASN A 444 11.44 -5.97 21.25
CA ASN A 444 10.66 -5.96 22.49
C ASN A 444 11.06 -7.08 23.47
N GLU A 445 11.69 -8.17 22.99
CA GLU A 445 12.19 -9.28 23.80
C GLU A 445 13.62 -9.06 24.33
N GLN A 446 14.36 -8.06 23.83
CA GLN A 446 15.69 -7.63 24.29
C GLN A 446 15.61 -6.60 25.41
#